data_3497a69a70fce790f22bff01597484a9
#
_entry.id   3497a69a70fce790f22bff01597484a9
#
_cell.length_a   1.000
_cell.length_b   1.000
_cell.length_c   1.000
_cell.angle_alpha   90.00
_cell.angle_beta   90.00
_cell.angle_gamma   90.00
#
_symmetry.space_group_name_H-M   'P 1'
#
loop_
_entity.id
_entity.type
_entity.pdbx_description
1 polymer ?
#
loop_
_entity_poly.entity_id
_entity_poly.type
_entity_poly.pdbx_seq_one_letter_code
_entity_poly.pdbx_strand_id
1 'polypeptide(L)'
;MSATPHPAPVPPSGASAGTPVPAPEPPRLVVRTTRLDPLPGELTALVDLLPDERPLTWVRRGDGIVGWGEALRLDTYGPGRFADADAAWRAALARAVVRDEVRLPGSGPVAFGTFAFDDGGTGEAFDGSSPQGSLVVPRVVVGRRGDVTWMTTIAVDGTLEAPGDAGLAATARTPVHDPGRVTLTDGAVGARDWPAVVAEGVARIQAGELEKVVLARDVVATTERPVDPRWLLRRLAARYESCWTFSVAGMIGATPELLLRSEKGLVTSRVLAGTIRREPGMSDDDALLHAAHLARSSKDLEEHEFAVASVARSLAPFCSSMNVPDTPFVLHLPNVMHLASDVTAVLDPGTPSSSLSLAAALHPSAAVCGTPTVAARDLIREIEGMDRSRYAGPVGWVGADGDGEWGIALRSAELADDPHHLRLFAGCGIVAASDPEAELAESEAKLVPMRWALGV
;
A
#
# COMPACT_ATOMS: atom_id res chain seq x y z
N MET A 1 55.25 15.97 62.21
CA MET A 1 54.13 16.66 61.60
C MET A 1 53.17 15.57 61.00
N SER A 2 52.10 15.35 61.74
CA SER A 2 51.14 14.27 61.43
C SER A 2 50.04 14.82 60.52
N ALA A 3 49.84 14.24 59.36
CA ALA A 3 48.80 14.63 58.46
C ALA A 3 47.56 13.77 58.75
N THR A 4 46.45 14.40 59.04
CA THR A 4 45.13 13.82 59.25
C THR A 4 44.48 13.49 57.92
N PRO A 5 43.87 12.31 57.71
CA PRO A 5 43.18 12.01 56.48
C PRO A 5 41.78 12.65 56.42
N HIS A 6 41.44 13.22 55.25
CA HIS A 6 40.11 13.72 54.93
C HIS A 6 39.12 12.54 54.70
N PRO A 7 37.87 12.65 55.15
CA PRO A 7 36.84 11.65 54.87
C PRO A 7 36.34 11.75 53.43
N ALA A 8 36.11 10.57 52.81
CA ALA A 8 35.55 10.43 51.48
C ALA A 8 34.08 10.92 51.42
N PRO A 9 33.62 11.46 50.27
CA PRO A 9 32.22 11.88 50.12
C PRO A 9 31.27 10.70 50.07
N VAL A 10 30.18 10.79 50.80
CA VAL A 10 29.06 9.85 50.84
C VAL A 10 28.26 10.00 49.52
N PRO A 11 27.93 8.90 48.81
CA PRO A 11 27.10 8.99 47.60
C PRO A 11 25.66 9.37 47.98
N PRO A 12 24.92 10.11 47.12
CA PRO A 12 23.56 10.50 47.40
C PRO A 12 22.65 9.27 47.39
N SER A 13 21.89 9.14 48.45
CA SER A 13 20.85 8.12 48.67
C SER A 13 19.72 8.28 47.66
N GLY A 14 19.40 7.16 46.96
CA GLY A 14 18.06 6.77 46.58
C GLY A 14 17.30 7.69 45.62
N ALA A 15 17.54 7.56 44.31
CA ALA A 15 16.46 7.81 43.33
C ALA A 15 15.44 6.64 43.48
N SER A 16 14.28 6.95 44.03
CA SER A 16 13.14 6.04 44.04
C SER A 16 12.78 5.70 42.58
N ALA A 17 12.98 4.46 42.19
CA ALA A 17 12.44 3.95 40.91
C ALA A 17 10.91 4.12 40.94
N GLY A 18 10.42 5.12 40.24
CA GLY A 18 8.99 5.29 40.04
C GLY A 18 8.42 3.99 39.44
N THR A 19 7.38 3.46 40.05
CA THR A 19 6.62 2.32 39.53
C THR A 19 6.26 2.64 38.08
N PRO A 20 6.57 1.80 37.09
CA PRO A 20 6.19 2.07 35.70
C PRO A 20 4.67 2.22 35.65
N VAL A 21 4.20 3.37 35.15
CA VAL A 21 2.78 3.57 34.88
C VAL A 21 2.39 2.50 33.86
N PRO A 22 1.42 1.62 34.16
CA PRO A 22 0.99 0.61 33.19
C PRO A 22 0.53 1.30 31.92
N ALA A 23 0.98 0.81 30.77
CA ALA A 23 0.52 1.30 29.48
C ALA A 23 -1.02 1.26 29.46
N PRO A 24 -1.69 2.27 28.92
CA PRO A 24 -3.15 2.29 28.87
C PRO A 24 -3.63 1.01 28.18
N GLU A 25 -4.58 0.35 28.79
CA GLU A 25 -5.18 -0.86 28.20
C GLU A 25 -5.77 -0.54 26.82
N PRO A 26 -5.54 -1.39 25.79
CA PRO A 26 -6.14 -1.16 24.49
C PRO A 26 -7.67 -1.13 24.61
N PRO A 27 -8.35 -0.25 23.87
CA PRO A 27 -9.80 -0.11 23.93
C PRO A 27 -10.50 -1.39 23.50
N ARG A 28 -11.67 -1.66 24.06
CA ARG A 28 -12.48 -2.85 23.75
C ARG A 28 -13.31 -2.60 22.50
N LEU A 29 -13.11 -3.39 21.45
CA LEU A 29 -13.94 -3.35 20.25
C LEU A 29 -15.23 -4.16 20.45
N VAL A 30 -16.36 -3.60 20.02
CA VAL A 30 -17.65 -4.30 19.90
C VAL A 30 -18.04 -4.28 18.43
N VAL A 31 -18.18 -5.47 17.83
CA VAL A 31 -18.30 -5.63 16.39
C VAL A 31 -19.53 -6.44 16.03
N ARG A 32 -20.31 -5.97 15.08
CA ARG A 32 -21.43 -6.71 14.52
C ARG A 32 -21.39 -6.66 13.00
N THR A 33 -21.46 -7.85 12.39
CA THR A 33 -21.60 -8.01 10.94
C THR A 33 -22.92 -8.69 10.61
N THR A 34 -23.65 -8.09 9.66
CA THR A 34 -24.91 -8.63 9.16
C THR A 34 -24.90 -8.64 7.63
N ARG A 35 -25.64 -9.54 7.02
CA ARG A 35 -25.93 -9.46 5.58
C ARG A 35 -26.77 -8.22 5.28
N LEU A 36 -26.47 -7.62 4.15
CA LEU A 36 -27.34 -6.59 3.56
C LEU A 36 -28.14 -7.22 2.43
N ASP A 37 -29.36 -6.72 2.23
CA ASP A 37 -30.06 -6.89 0.96
C ASP A 37 -29.22 -6.26 -0.17
N PRO A 38 -29.45 -6.63 -1.44
CA PRO A 38 -28.74 -6.02 -2.54
C PRO A 38 -28.70 -4.49 -2.39
N LEU A 39 -27.56 -3.89 -2.70
CA LEU A 39 -27.42 -2.43 -2.64
C LEU A 39 -28.59 -1.77 -3.41
N PRO A 40 -29.12 -0.62 -2.92
CA PRO A 40 -30.18 0.10 -3.63
C PRO A 40 -29.80 0.34 -5.09
N GLY A 41 -30.75 0.18 -6.04
CA GLY A 41 -30.50 0.13 -7.48
C GLY A 41 -29.81 1.35 -8.11
N GLU A 42 -29.67 2.46 -7.36
CA GLU A 42 -28.88 3.63 -7.78
C GLU A 42 -27.38 3.54 -7.33
N LEU A 43 -27.05 2.62 -6.42
CA LEU A 43 -25.69 2.44 -5.88
C LEU A 43 -25.11 1.13 -6.42
N THR A 44 -24.52 1.19 -7.60
CA THR A 44 -23.99 0.01 -8.29
C THR A 44 -22.59 -0.40 -7.84
N ALA A 45 -21.83 0.53 -7.24
CA ALA A 45 -20.45 0.27 -6.81
C ALA A 45 -20.27 0.59 -5.32
N LEU A 46 -19.43 -0.18 -4.63
CA LEU A 46 -19.08 0.06 -3.21
C LEU A 46 -18.54 1.46 -2.97
N VAL A 47 -17.78 2.01 -3.91
CA VAL A 47 -17.23 3.38 -3.80
C VAL A 47 -18.29 4.49 -3.79
N ASP A 48 -19.52 4.19 -4.23
CA ASP A 48 -20.62 5.15 -4.20
C ASP A 48 -21.21 5.33 -2.80
N LEU A 49 -20.94 4.41 -1.88
CA LEU A 49 -21.38 4.45 -0.50
C LEU A 49 -20.52 5.36 0.39
N LEU A 50 -19.36 5.79 -0.08
CA LEU A 50 -18.38 6.50 0.74
C LEU A 50 -18.87 7.92 1.07
N PRO A 51 -18.72 8.37 2.33
CA PRO A 51 -18.85 9.78 2.69
C PRO A 51 -17.61 10.57 2.24
N ASP A 52 -17.66 11.89 2.36
CA ASP A 52 -16.58 12.81 2.00
C ASP A 52 -15.38 12.78 2.97
N GLU A 53 -15.58 12.26 4.17
CA GLU A 53 -14.55 12.24 5.20
C GLU A 53 -13.71 10.93 5.15
N ARG A 54 -12.42 11.07 4.85
CA ARG A 54 -11.39 10.02 4.98
C ARG A 54 -11.86 8.62 4.59
N PRO A 55 -12.28 8.42 3.32
CA PRO A 55 -12.76 7.12 2.88
C PRO A 55 -11.67 6.07 2.91
N LEU A 56 -12.01 4.88 3.37
CA LEU A 56 -11.17 3.69 3.33
C LEU A 56 -11.68 2.77 2.22
N THR A 57 -10.80 2.28 1.37
CA THR A 57 -11.22 1.55 0.18
C THR A 57 -10.20 0.47 -0.18
N TRP A 58 -10.69 -0.72 -0.49
CA TRP A 58 -9.96 -1.79 -1.11
C TRP A 58 -10.92 -2.58 -2.00
N VAL A 59 -11.01 -2.21 -3.27
CA VAL A 59 -11.99 -2.79 -4.21
C VAL A 59 -11.35 -3.17 -5.54
N ARG A 60 -11.86 -4.24 -6.15
CA ARG A 60 -11.44 -4.72 -7.47
C ARG A 60 -12.59 -5.43 -8.17
N ARG A 61 -12.89 -5.05 -9.43
CA ARG A 61 -13.98 -5.66 -10.24
C ARG A 61 -15.33 -5.66 -9.51
N GLY A 62 -15.57 -4.60 -8.73
CA GLY A 62 -16.81 -4.47 -7.96
C GLY A 62 -16.83 -5.21 -6.62
N ASP A 63 -15.93 -6.15 -6.35
CA ASP A 63 -15.78 -6.83 -5.06
C ASP A 63 -14.77 -6.10 -4.16
N GLY A 64 -14.83 -6.35 -2.86
CA GLY A 64 -13.93 -5.79 -1.86
C GLY A 64 -14.64 -5.18 -0.68
N ILE A 65 -13.97 -4.25 0.00
CA ILE A 65 -14.49 -3.57 1.19
C ILE A 65 -14.25 -2.06 1.09
N VAL A 66 -15.22 -1.30 1.59
CA VAL A 66 -15.12 0.15 1.83
C VAL A 66 -15.47 0.43 3.29
N GLY A 67 -14.87 1.46 3.86
CA GLY A 67 -15.11 1.83 5.25
C GLY A 67 -15.02 3.32 5.47
N TRP A 68 -15.60 3.77 6.58
CA TRP A 68 -15.58 5.17 7.01
C TRP A 68 -15.74 5.34 8.51
N GLY A 69 -15.43 6.53 8.98
CA GLY A 69 -15.32 6.83 10.39
C GLY A 69 -14.14 6.08 11.01
N GLU A 70 -13.47 6.68 11.95
CA GLU A 70 -12.34 6.07 12.65
C GLU A 70 -12.80 5.61 14.04
N ALA A 71 -12.81 4.29 14.26
CA ALA A 71 -13.07 3.71 15.58
C ALA A 71 -11.75 3.60 16.37
N LEU A 72 -10.67 3.15 15.71
CA LEU A 72 -9.35 3.01 16.31
C LEU A 72 -8.28 3.24 15.24
N ARG A 73 -7.20 3.93 15.63
CA ARG A 73 -6.00 4.08 14.84
C ARG A 73 -4.80 3.53 15.61
N LEU A 74 -3.98 2.76 14.93
CA LEU A 74 -2.74 2.21 15.46
C LEU A 74 -1.61 2.70 14.56
N ASP A 75 -0.87 3.69 15.05
CA ASP A 75 0.27 4.27 14.35
C ASP A 75 1.57 3.69 14.89
N THR A 76 2.51 3.36 13.99
CA THR A 76 3.78 2.70 14.32
C THR A 76 4.95 3.35 13.60
N TYR A 77 6.16 3.15 14.16
CA TYR A 77 7.36 3.88 13.77
C TYR A 77 8.56 2.95 13.65
N GLY A 78 9.54 3.35 12.85
CA GLY A 78 10.84 2.71 12.74
C GLY A 78 10.85 1.31 12.15
N PRO A 79 11.94 0.58 12.35
CA PRO A 79 12.13 -0.76 11.77
C PRO A 79 11.10 -1.79 12.25
N GLY A 80 10.58 -1.62 13.49
CA GLY A 80 9.58 -2.50 14.10
C GLY A 80 8.15 -2.26 13.63
N ARG A 81 7.87 -1.24 12.79
CA ARG A 81 6.51 -0.76 12.46
C ARG A 81 5.50 -1.84 12.10
N PHE A 82 5.89 -2.88 11.38
CA PHE A 82 5.01 -3.99 11.01
C PHE A 82 4.70 -4.92 12.20
N ALA A 83 5.75 -5.30 12.95
CA ALA A 83 5.60 -6.18 14.11
C ALA A 83 4.79 -5.50 15.22
N ASP A 84 5.02 -4.21 15.44
CA ASP A 84 4.30 -3.41 16.42
C ASP A 84 2.83 -3.25 16.03
N ALA A 85 2.54 -3.03 14.74
CA ALA A 85 1.18 -2.95 14.21
C ALA A 85 0.44 -4.29 14.36
N ASP A 86 1.09 -5.41 14.03
CA ASP A 86 0.53 -6.75 14.18
C ASP A 86 0.25 -7.09 15.65
N ALA A 87 1.18 -6.76 16.54
CA ALA A 87 1.01 -6.94 17.98
C ALA A 87 -0.13 -6.10 18.55
N ALA A 88 -0.21 -4.81 18.16
CA ALA A 88 -1.27 -3.90 18.59
C ALA A 88 -2.64 -4.34 18.07
N TRP A 89 -2.74 -4.80 16.82
CA TRP A 89 -3.96 -5.33 16.25
C TRP A 89 -4.43 -6.59 16.99
N ARG A 90 -3.54 -7.57 17.23
CA ARG A 90 -3.85 -8.76 18.02
C ARG A 90 -4.29 -8.43 19.44
N ALA A 91 -3.67 -7.44 20.08
CA ALA A 91 -4.06 -7.00 21.42
C ALA A 91 -5.47 -6.39 21.44
N ALA A 92 -5.84 -5.60 20.43
CA ALA A 92 -7.19 -5.06 20.27
C ALA A 92 -8.22 -6.18 20.06
N LEU A 93 -7.90 -7.18 19.23
CA LEU A 93 -8.76 -8.33 18.95
C LEU A 93 -8.96 -9.25 20.17
N ALA A 94 -7.94 -9.44 21.01
CA ALA A 94 -8.02 -10.29 22.20
C ALA A 94 -9.12 -9.85 23.18
N ARG A 95 -9.52 -8.57 23.13
CA ARG A 95 -10.59 -7.99 23.96
C ARG A 95 -11.89 -7.73 23.20
N ALA A 96 -11.93 -7.99 21.91
CA ALA A 96 -13.08 -7.70 21.08
C ALA A 96 -14.26 -8.63 21.36
N VAL A 97 -15.46 -8.07 21.31
CA VAL A 97 -16.72 -8.84 21.27
C VAL A 97 -17.22 -8.82 19.85
N VAL A 98 -17.18 -9.96 19.20
CA VAL A 98 -17.49 -10.07 17.76
C VAL A 98 -18.71 -10.96 17.54
N ARG A 99 -19.67 -10.42 16.79
CA ARG A 99 -20.77 -11.20 16.20
C ARG A 99 -20.72 -11.01 14.69
N ASP A 100 -20.23 -12.01 13.99
CA ASP A 100 -20.18 -12.07 12.53
C ASP A 100 -21.11 -13.17 12.01
N GLU A 101 -22.16 -12.75 11.29
CA GLU A 101 -23.17 -13.65 10.69
C GLU A 101 -22.77 -14.05 9.25
N VAL A 102 -21.70 -13.48 8.67
CA VAL A 102 -21.29 -13.63 7.26
C VAL A 102 -20.10 -14.57 7.10
N ARG A 103 -19.03 -14.34 7.86
CA ARG A 103 -17.82 -15.16 7.91
C ARG A 103 -17.13 -15.31 6.55
N LEU A 104 -17.05 -14.20 5.81
CA LEU A 104 -16.30 -14.10 4.56
C LEU A 104 -15.04 -13.24 4.80
N PRO A 105 -14.01 -13.39 3.96
CA PRO A 105 -12.85 -12.48 4.01
C PRO A 105 -13.28 -11.01 3.90
N GLY A 106 -12.81 -10.20 4.88
CA GLY A 106 -13.23 -8.80 5.01
C GLY A 106 -14.53 -8.57 5.78
N SER A 107 -15.22 -9.64 6.26
CA SER A 107 -16.28 -9.51 7.26
C SER A 107 -15.70 -9.53 8.68
N GLY A 108 -16.48 -9.15 9.70
CA GLY A 108 -15.99 -8.99 11.07
C GLY A 108 -15.10 -7.75 11.25
N PRO A 109 -14.25 -7.74 12.30
CA PRO A 109 -13.33 -6.64 12.51
C PRO A 109 -12.20 -6.68 11.48
N VAL A 110 -11.98 -5.53 10.82
CA VAL A 110 -10.89 -5.33 9.86
C VAL A 110 -10.16 -4.02 10.17
N ALA A 111 -8.86 -4.00 9.89
CA ALA A 111 -8.05 -2.80 9.90
C ALA A 111 -7.48 -2.56 8.49
N PHE A 112 -7.75 -1.39 7.93
CA PHE A 112 -7.07 -0.94 6.71
C PHE A 112 -5.69 -0.43 7.07
N GLY A 113 -4.69 -0.78 6.28
CA GLY A 113 -3.30 -0.45 6.59
C GLY A 113 -2.53 0.14 5.44
N THR A 114 -1.55 0.98 5.79
CA THR A 114 -0.53 1.45 4.86
C THR A 114 0.78 1.66 5.60
N PHE A 115 1.89 1.32 4.94
CA PHE A 115 3.23 1.39 5.52
C PHE A 115 4.18 2.14 4.58
N ALA A 116 5.10 2.89 5.18
CA ALA A 116 6.13 3.58 4.42
C ALA A 116 7.05 2.60 3.69
N PHE A 117 7.56 3.02 2.53
CA PHE A 117 8.57 2.28 1.77
C PHE A 117 9.81 2.00 2.60
N ASP A 118 10.27 2.98 3.36
CA ASP A 118 11.47 2.88 4.16
C ASP A 118 11.18 2.99 5.67
N ASP A 119 12.12 2.53 6.48
CA ASP A 119 12.04 2.53 7.95
C ASP A 119 12.56 3.82 8.60
N GLY A 120 12.78 4.86 7.80
CA GLY A 120 13.32 6.13 8.23
C GLY A 120 14.84 6.04 8.38
N GLY A 121 15.54 6.22 7.28
CA GLY A 121 17.00 6.41 7.30
C GLY A 121 17.36 7.69 8.08
N THR A 122 18.63 7.81 8.44
CA THR A 122 19.22 8.94 9.21
C THR A 122 19.33 10.26 8.41
N GLY A 123 18.49 10.47 7.37
CA GLY A 123 18.49 11.70 6.56
C GLY A 123 17.78 12.87 7.24
N GLU A 124 18.25 14.09 7.02
CA GLU A 124 17.66 15.34 7.54
C GLU A 124 16.20 15.59 7.11
N ALA A 125 15.71 14.87 6.10
CA ALA A 125 14.33 14.95 5.62
C ALA A 125 13.32 14.19 6.49
N PHE A 126 13.79 13.35 7.42
CA PHE A 126 12.93 12.52 8.28
C PHE A 126 12.94 13.08 9.72
N ASP A 127 11.90 13.84 10.07
CA ASP A 127 11.75 14.41 11.42
C ASP A 127 11.15 13.44 12.45
N GLY A 128 10.78 12.22 12.03
CA GLY A 128 10.16 11.21 12.90
C GLY A 128 8.74 11.54 13.37
N SER A 129 8.17 12.64 12.91
CA SER A 129 6.84 13.11 13.36
C SER A 129 5.69 12.33 12.69
N SER A 130 5.87 11.90 11.46
CA SER A 130 4.85 11.17 10.71
C SER A 130 4.94 9.65 10.93
N PRO A 131 3.82 8.96 11.18
CA PRO A 131 3.82 7.53 11.37
C PRO A 131 4.18 6.79 10.08
N GLN A 132 5.11 5.84 10.20
CA GLN A 132 5.60 5.02 9.09
C GLN A 132 4.75 3.77 8.84
N GLY A 133 3.90 3.42 9.78
CA GLY A 133 2.86 2.41 9.65
C GLY A 133 1.57 2.91 10.29
N SER A 134 0.44 2.67 9.64
CA SER A 134 -0.87 3.01 10.20
C SER A 134 -1.85 1.88 9.89
N LEU A 135 -2.54 1.41 10.92
CA LEU A 135 -3.74 0.59 10.80
C LEU A 135 -4.94 1.42 11.26
N VAL A 136 -5.97 1.50 10.43
CA VAL A 136 -7.20 2.25 10.69
C VAL A 136 -8.37 1.28 10.75
N VAL A 137 -9.01 1.18 11.90
CA VAL A 137 -10.22 0.41 12.11
C VAL A 137 -11.41 1.35 11.91
N PRO A 138 -12.24 1.16 10.89
CA PRO A 138 -13.38 2.04 10.64
C PRO A 138 -14.54 1.78 11.62
N ARG A 139 -15.46 2.73 11.74
CA ARG A 139 -16.74 2.53 12.45
C ARG A 139 -17.73 1.71 11.65
N VAL A 140 -17.69 1.85 10.34
CA VAL A 140 -18.56 1.14 9.41
C VAL A 140 -17.72 0.56 8.28
N VAL A 141 -17.99 -0.70 7.94
CA VAL A 141 -17.45 -1.37 6.75
C VAL A 141 -18.62 -1.92 5.95
N VAL A 142 -18.61 -1.70 4.66
CA VAL A 142 -19.49 -2.40 3.72
C VAL A 142 -18.61 -3.21 2.78
N GLY A 143 -18.92 -4.48 2.65
CA GLY A 143 -18.20 -5.39 1.78
C GLY A 143 -19.09 -6.12 0.81
N ARG A 144 -18.52 -6.54 -0.32
CA ARG A 144 -19.15 -7.40 -1.32
C ARG A 144 -18.16 -8.46 -1.80
N ARG A 145 -18.66 -9.67 -1.95
CA ARG A 145 -17.93 -10.77 -2.58
C ARG A 145 -18.90 -11.63 -3.38
N GLY A 146 -18.84 -11.53 -4.69
CA GLY A 146 -19.85 -12.09 -5.57
C GLY A 146 -21.25 -11.55 -5.25
N ASP A 147 -22.20 -12.45 -4.96
CA ASP A 147 -23.60 -12.09 -4.67
C ASP A 147 -23.86 -11.76 -3.18
N VAL A 148 -22.84 -11.82 -2.33
CA VAL A 148 -23.00 -11.54 -0.89
C VAL A 148 -22.51 -10.15 -0.56
N THR A 149 -23.40 -9.32 -0.02
CA THR A 149 -23.10 -8.00 0.53
C THR A 149 -23.31 -8.02 2.04
N TRP A 150 -22.46 -7.32 2.78
CA TRP A 150 -22.58 -7.22 4.24
C TRP A 150 -22.23 -5.83 4.74
N MET A 151 -22.65 -5.55 5.99
CA MET A 151 -22.23 -4.40 6.74
C MET A 151 -21.68 -4.83 8.10
N THR A 152 -20.53 -4.28 8.46
CA THR A 152 -19.93 -4.40 9.80
C THR A 152 -19.97 -3.05 10.47
N THR A 153 -20.47 -3.01 11.71
CA THR A 153 -20.39 -1.83 12.59
C THR A 153 -19.43 -2.11 13.74
N ILE A 154 -18.59 -1.12 14.06
CA ILE A 154 -17.56 -1.23 15.10
C ILE A 154 -17.66 -0.04 16.04
N ALA A 155 -17.81 -0.33 17.34
CA ALA A 155 -17.75 0.66 18.42
C ALA A 155 -16.58 0.37 19.36
N VAL A 156 -16.11 1.42 20.03
CA VAL A 156 -15.06 1.35 21.06
C VAL A 156 -15.69 1.61 22.42
N ASP A 157 -15.46 0.71 23.37
CA ASP A 157 -15.90 0.81 24.77
C ASP A 157 -17.40 1.13 24.98
N GLY A 158 -18.23 0.77 23.99
CA GLY A 158 -19.65 1.14 23.96
C GLY A 158 -20.57 0.01 23.56
N THR A 159 -21.85 0.35 23.45
CA THR A 159 -22.90 -0.47 22.83
C THR A 159 -23.03 -0.07 21.35
N LEU A 160 -23.17 -1.08 20.49
CA LEU A 160 -23.51 -0.82 19.08
C LEU A 160 -24.97 -0.32 19.02
N GLU A 161 -25.17 0.84 18.42
CA GLU A 161 -26.49 1.19 17.92
C GLU A 161 -26.88 0.18 16.84
N ALA A 162 -28.14 -0.23 16.79
CA ALA A 162 -28.62 -1.10 15.74
C ALA A 162 -28.35 -0.42 14.39
N PRO A 163 -27.72 -1.10 13.43
CA PRO A 163 -27.52 -0.51 12.11
C PRO A 163 -28.91 -0.27 11.50
N GLY A 164 -29.32 0.96 11.47
CA GLY A 164 -30.54 1.33 10.75
C GLY A 164 -30.19 1.55 9.28
N ASP A 165 -31.07 1.13 8.38
CA ASP A 165 -30.98 1.43 6.92
C ASP A 165 -30.78 2.94 6.66
N ALA A 166 -31.17 3.80 7.62
CA ALA A 166 -30.95 5.23 7.60
C ALA A 166 -29.46 5.63 7.56
N GLY A 167 -28.53 4.83 8.09
CA GLY A 167 -27.11 5.12 8.08
C GLY A 167 -26.51 5.07 6.67
N LEU A 168 -26.85 4.04 5.87
CA LEU A 168 -26.40 3.92 4.47
C LEU A 168 -27.03 4.97 3.56
N ALA A 169 -28.32 5.27 3.75
CA ALA A 169 -29.02 6.27 2.97
C ALA A 169 -28.58 7.73 3.28
N ALA A 170 -28.05 7.98 4.47
CA ALA A 170 -27.58 9.31 4.85
C ALA A 170 -26.17 9.61 4.30
N THR A 171 -25.28 8.62 4.19
CA THR A 171 -23.89 8.79 3.70
C THR A 171 -23.84 9.06 2.20
N ALA A 172 -24.79 8.54 1.42
CA ALA A 172 -24.84 8.73 -0.04
C ALA A 172 -25.30 10.12 -0.52
N ARG A 173 -25.56 11.07 0.39
CA ARG A 173 -26.23 12.34 0.05
C ARG A 173 -25.31 13.51 -0.24
N THR A 174 -24.03 13.45 0.13
CA THR A 174 -23.09 14.54 -0.17
C THR A 174 -22.67 14.48 -1.64
N PRO A 175 -22.97 15.50 -2.46
CA PRO A 175 -22.55 15.51 -3.86
C PRO A 175 -21.04 15.37 -3.98
N VAL A 176 -20.59 14.53 -4.91
CA VAL A 176 -19.18 14.41 -5.25
C VAL A 176 -18.83 15.47 -6.27
N HIS A 177 -17.76 16.21 -6.04
CA HIS A 177 -17.32 17.27 -6.93
C HIS A 177 -15.96 17.00 -7.54
N ASP A 178 -15.74 17.52 -8.74
CA ASP A 178 -14.44 17.50 -9.42
C ASP A 178 -13.46 18.50 -8.76
N PRO A 179 -12.15 18.31 -8.95
CA PRO A 179 -11.13 19.19 -8.36
C PRO A 179 -11.02 20.58 -9.02
N GLY A 180 -11.80 20.85 -10.08
CA GLY A 180 -11.67 22.05 -10.89
C GLY A 180 -10.44 22.02 -11.77
N ARG A 181 -9.83 23.19 -12.02
CA ARG A 181 -8.58 23.28 -12.74
C ARG A 181 -7.45 22.64 -11.94
N VAL A 182 -6.63 21.81 -12.63
CA VAL A 182 -5.48 21.15 -12.03
C VAL A 182 -4.21 21.64 -12.72
N THR A 183 -3.23 22.03 -11.94
CA THR A 183 -1.89 22.40 -12.41
C THR A 183 -0.88 21.39 -11.90
N LEU A 184 -0.02 20.89 -12.77
CA LEU A 184 1.06 19.97 -12.42
C LEU A 184 2.38 20.73 -12.42
N THR A 185 3.19 20.50 -11.38
CA THR A 185 4.56 21.01 -11.26
C THR A 185 5.51 19.88 -10.91
N ASP A 186 6.78 20.06 -11.20
CA ASP A 186 7.80 19.10 -10.80
C ASP A 186 7.83 18.95 -9.27
N GLY A 187 8.10 17.73 -8.81
CA GLY A 187 8.36 17.43 -7.42
C GLY A 187 9.82 17.69 -7.02
N ALA A 188 10.40 16.78 -6.24
CA ALA A 188 11.76 16.93 -5.73
C ALA A 188 12.81 16.92 -6.86
N VAL A 189 12.63 16.08 -7.87
CA VAL A 189 13.47 16.02 -9.08
C VAL A 189 12.59 16.20 -10.29
N GLY A 190 12.87 17.26 -11.08
CA GLY A 190 12.13 17.59 -12.28
C GLY A 190 12.33 16.58 -13.40
N ALA A 191 11.35 16.52 -14.32
CA ALA A 191 11.41 15.63 -15.47
C ALA A 191 12.68 15.82 -16.32
N ARG A 192 13.21 17.06 -16.40
CA ARG A 192 14.44 17.38 -17.13
C ARG A 192 15.68 16.76 -16.49
N ASP A 193 15.74 16.70 -15.16
CA ASP A 193 16.95 16.32 -14.43
C ASP A 193 16.93 14.83 -14.03
N TRP A 194 15.74 14.19 -14.03
CA TRP A 194 15.59 12.79 -13.66
C TRP A 194 16.37 11.79 -14.55
N PRO A 195 16.55 12.00 -15.87
CA PRO A 195 17.42 11.12 -16.66
C PRO A 195 18.86 11.04 -16.15
N ALA A 196 19.37 12.08 -15.50
CA ALA A 196 20.70 12.04 -14.87
C ALA A 196 20.74 11.11 -13.65
N VAL A 197 19.65 11.08 -12.86
CA VAL A 197 19.50 10.14 -11.74
C VAL A 197 19.46 8.70 -12.24
N VAL A 198 18.74 8.44 -13.34
CA VAL A 198 18.71 7.12 -13.98
C VAL A 198 20.10 6.72 -14.48
N ALA A 199 20.81 7.64 -15.15
CA ALA A 199 22.17 7.40 -15.66
C ALA A 199 23.15 7.05 -14.54
N GLU A 200 23.06 7.70 -13.38
CA GLU A 200 23.85 7.32 -12.19
C GLU A 200 23.51 5.91 -11.72
N GLY A 201 22.21 5.57 -11.63
CA GLY A 201 21.78 4.20 -11.29
C GLY A 201 22.36 3.15 -12.24
N VAL A 202 22.31 3.40 -13.56
CA VAL A 202 22.94 2.53 -14.59
C VAL A 202 24.44 2.41 -14.37
N ALA A 203 25.15 3.50 -14.09
CA ALA A 203 26.59 3.50 -13.86
C ALA A 203 26.98 2.66 -12.64
N ARG A 204 26.24 2.73 -11.51
CA ARG A 204 26.46 1.91 -10.31
C ARG A 204 26.24 0.43 -10.60
N ILE A 205 25.19 0.09 -11.38
CA ILE A 205 24.94 -1.29 -11.82
C ILE A 205 26.09 -1.81 -12.69
N GLN A 206 26.54 -1.01 -13.66
CA GLN A 206 27.67 -1.37 -14.55
C GLN A 206 28.99 -1.50 -13.80
N ALA A 207 29.16 -0.78 -12.69
CA ALA A 207 30.29 -0.92 -11.78
C ALA A 207 30.22 -2.20 -10.91
N GLY A 208 29.08 -2.92 -10.94
CA GLY A 208 28.89 -4.17 -10.18
C GLY A 208 28.51 -3.96 -8.71
N GLU A 209 28.04 -2.78 -8.33
CA GLU A 209 27.60 -2.50 -6.95
C GLU A 209 26.27 -3.19 -6.64
N LEU A 210 25.40 -3.33 -7.64
CA LEU A 210 24.10 -4.00 -7.57
C LEU A 210 23.68 -4.50 -8.95
N GLU A 211 22.65 -5.34 -8.99
CA GLU A 211 22.13 -5.93 -10.25
C GLU A 211 20.95 -5.12 -10.81
N LYS A 212 20.13 -4.53 -9.92
CA LYS A 212 18.94 -3.78 -10.26
C LYS A 212 18.64 -2.74 -9.19
N VAL A 213 18.15 -1.57 -9.59
CA VAL A 213 17.51 -0.58 -8.69
C VAL A 213 16.20 -0.09 -9.29
N VAL A 214 15.21 0.22 -8.46
CA VAL A 214 13.98 0.89 -8.91
C VAL A 214 14.04 2.34 -8.47
N LEU A 215 14.07 3.27 -9.42
CA LEU A 215 14.12 4.70 -9.18
C LEU A 215 12.74 5.33 -9.42
N ALA A 216 12.38 6.29 -8.58
CA ALA A 216 11.10 6.95 -8.63
C ALA A 216 11.25 8.48 -8.68
N ARG A 217 10.18 9.14 -9.10
CA ARG A 217 10.03 10.60 -9.08
C ARG A 217 8.61 10.96 -8.65
N ASP A 218 8.44 12.20 -8.21
CA ASP A 218 7.15 12.75 -7.87
C ASP A 218 6.77 13.97 -8.72
N VAL A 219 5.45 14.22 -8.78
CA VAL A 219 4.84 15.38 -9.43
C VAL A 219 3.81 15.93 -8.46
N VAL A 220 3.80 17.25 -8.27
CA VAL A 220 2.83 17.92 -7.40
C VAL A 220 1.67 18.40 -8.24
N ALA A 221 0.46 18.00 -7.87
CA ALA A 221 -0.79 18.51 -8.42
C ALA A 221 -1.38 19.55 -7.46
N THR A 222 -1.71 20.72 -7.99
CA THR A 222 -2.46 21.78 -7.29
C THR A 222 -3.82 21.93 -7.94
N THR A 223 -4.88 21.89 -7.13
CA THR A 223 -6.27 21.90 -7.58
C THR A 223 -6.99 23.18 -7.20
N GLU A 224 -7.92 23.61 -8.03
CA GLU A 224 -8.73 24.82 -7.80
C GLU A 224 -9.68 24.66 -6.62
N ARG A 225 -10.24 23.45 -6.44
CA ARG A 225 -11.12 23.08 -5.31
C ARG A 225 -10.44 22.02 -4.46
N PRO A 226 -10.79 21.91 -3.18
CA PRO A 226 -10.33 20.80 -2.36
C PRO A 226 -10.56 19.46 -3.05
N VAL A 227 -9.61 18.56 -2.96
CA VAL A 227 -9.72 17.24 -3.57
C VAL A 227 -10.78 16.43 -2.84
N ASP A 228 -11.82 16.01 -3.55
CA ASP A 228 -12.74 14.98 -3.07
C ASP A 228 -12.18 13.59 -3.41
N PRO A 229 -11.75 12.80 -2.41
CA PRO A 229 -11.18 11.48 -2.67
C PRO A 229 -12.12 10.56 -3.46
N ARG A 230 -13.44 10.71 -3.27
CA ARG A 230 -14.47 9.89 -3.94
C ARG A 230 -14.49 10.12 -5.44
N TRP A 231 -14.20 11.34 -5.89
CA TRP A 231 -14.04 11.65 -7.32
C TRP A 231 -12.94 10.79 -7.96
N LEU A 232 -11.77 10.76 -7.32
CA LEU A 232 -10.65 9.97 -7.81
C LEU A 232 -10.97 8.47 -7.78
N LEU A 233 -11.52 7.97 -6.67
CA LEU A 233 -11.85 6.56 -6.48
C LEU A 233 -12.86 6.06 -7.50
N ARG A 234 -13.94 6.82 -7.78
CA ARG A 234 -14.94 6.45 -8.81
C ARG A 234 -14.32 6.33 -10.18
N ARG A 235 -13.50 7.31 -10.57
CA ARG A 235 -12.83 7.31 -11.88
C ARG A 235 -11.83 6.17 -12.00
N LEU A 236 -11.01 5.96 -10.97
CA LEU A 236 -10.03 4.85 -10.96
C LEU A 236 -10.73 3.49 -11.03
N ALA A 237 -11.74 3.25 -10.20
CA ALA A 237 -12.48 1.99 -10.17
C ALA A 237 -13.18 1.69 -11.50
N ALA A 238 -13.73 2.70 -12.17
CA ALA A 238 -14.40 2.55 -13.45
C ALA A 238 -13.46 2.25 -14.62
N ARG A 239 -12.23 2.82 -14.63
CA ARG A 239 -11.31 2.65 -15.75
C ARG A 239 -10.30 1.53 -15.57
N TYR A 240 -9.89 1.27 -14.33
CA TYR A 240 -8.85 0.31 -13.97
C TYR A 240 -9.44 -0.88 -13.19
N GLU A 241 -10.51 -1.47 -13.69
CA GLU A 241 -11.28 -2.55 -13.02
C GLU A 241 -10.42 -3.76 -12.62
N SER A 242 -9.34 -4.04 -13.38
CA SER A 242 -8.41 -5.13 -13.08
C SER A 242 -7.42 -4.80 -11.96
N CYS A 243 -7.31 -3.53 -11.55
CA CYS A 243 -6.47 -3.05 -10.46
C CYS A 243 -7.25 -3.03 -9.14
N TRP A 244 -6.52 -3.06 -8.02
CA TRP A 244 -7.08 -2.76 -6.71
C TRP A 244 -7.13 -1.25 -6.52
N THR A 245 -8.34 -0.69 -6.52
CA THR A 245 -8.55 0.72 -6.17
C THR A 245 -8.57 0.84 -4.66
N PHE A 246 -7.74 1.73 -4.13
CA PHE A 246 -7.55 1.90 -2.70
C PHE A 246 -7.53 3.35 -2.24
N SER A 247 -7.91 3.54 -0.97
CA SER A 247 -7.71 4.76 -0.20
C SER A 247 -7.47 4.37 1.25
N VAL A 248 -6.30 4.69 1.79
CA VAL A 248 -5.93 4.42 3.18
C VAL A 248 -5.02 5.53 3.69
N ALA A 249 -5.44 6.23 4.73
CA ALA A 249 -4.65 7.24 5.45
C ALA A 249 -3.94 8.26 4.52
N GLY A 250 -4.66 8.79 3.53
CA GLY A 250 -4.15 9.78 2.59
C GLY A 250 -3.57 9.22 1.30
N MET A 251 -3.18 7.94 1.25
CA MET A 251 -2.77 7.29 0.00
C MET A 251 -3.98 6.88 -0.82
N ILE A 252 -4.01 7.28 -2.10
CA ILE A 252 -5.09 6.95 -3.05
C ILE A 252 -4.47 6.44 -4.35
N GLY A 253 -5.03 5.37 -4.91
CA GLY A 253 -4.53 4.84 -6.18
C GLY A 253 -5.30 3.65 -6.72
N ALA A 254 -4.77 3.10 -7.82
CA ALA A 254 -5.24 1.86 -8.45
C ALA A 254 -4.03 0.98 -8.82
N THR A 255 -3.66 0.11 -7.90
CA THR A 255 -2.48 -0.75 -8.07
C THR A 255 -2.81 -2.04 -8.82
N PRO A 256 -2.02 -2.41 -9.83
CA PRO A 256 -2.13 -3.72 -10.47
C PRO A 256 -1.39 -4.83 -9.71
N GLU A 257 -0.55 -4.47 -8.73
CA GLU A 257 0.38 -5.37 -8.06
C GLU A 257 -0.11 -5.78 -6.69
N LEU A 258 -0.34 -7.08 -6.51
CA LEU A 258 -0.73 -7.69 -5.25
C LEU A 258 0.53 -8.22 -4.56
N LEU A 259 0.96 -7.54 -3.49
CA LEU A 259 2.08 -7.99 -2.68
C LEU A 259 1.77 -9.38 -2.11
N LEU A 260 0.61 -9.52 -1.49
CA LEU A 260 0.06 -10.82 -1.11
C LEU A 260 -1.45 -10.75 -0.81
N ARG A 261 -2.10 -11.93 -0.97
CA ARG A 261 -3.36 -12.29 -0.34
C ARG A 261 -3.12 -13.53 0.48
N SER A 262 -3.50 -13.48 1.76
CA SER A 262 -3.58 -14.65 2.63
C SER A 262 -5.04 -14.95 2.91
N GLU A 263 -5.47 -16.16 2.62
CA GLU A 263 -6.84 -16.63 2.87
C GLU A 263 -6.83 -18.10 3.26
N LYS A 264 -7.17 -18.39 4.52
CA LYS A 264 -7.30 -19.76 5.05
C LYS A 264 -6.07 -20.63 4.77
N GLY A 265 -4.89 -20.07 4.99
CA GLY A 265 -3.61 -20.76 4.80
C GLY A 265 -3.11 -20.81 3.36
N LEU A 266 -3.83 -20.25 2.39
CA LEU A 266 -3.36 -20.06 1.02
C LEU A 266 -2.80 -18.64 0.87
N VAL A 267 -1.63 -18.52 0.28
CA VAL A 267 -1.00 -17.24 -0.07
C VAL A 267 -0.90 -17.12 -1.58
N THR A 268 -1.25 -15.96 -2.09
CA THR A 268 -1.04 -15.60 -3.51
C THR A 268 -0.34 -14.25 -3.56
N SER A 269 0.69 -14.14 -4.40
CA SER A 269 1.37 -12.87 -4.70
C SER A 269 1.38 -12.68 -6.22
N ARG A 270 1.01 -11.48 -6.69
CA ARG A 270 1.12 -11.10 -8.11
C ARG A 270 2.29 -10.16 -8.29
N VAL A 271 3.31 -10.65 -8.94
CA VAL A 271 4.55 -9.92 -9.24
C VAL A 271 4.44 -9.30 -10.63
N LEU A 272 4.77 -8.01 -10.74
CA LEU A 272 4.84 -7.29 -12.00
C LEU A 272 6.25 -6.71 -12.20
N ALA A 273 6.88 -7.03 -13.32
CA ALA A 273 8.11 -6.37 -13.77
C ALA A 273 8.24 -6.54 -15.29
N GLY A 274 8.94 -5.62 -15.95
CA GLY A 274 8.91 -5.51 -17.41
C GLY A 274 7.65 -4.79 -17.88
N THR A 275 7.83 -3.74 -18.69
CA THR A 275 6.73 -2.85 -19.07
C THR A 275 6.86 -2.44 -20.54
N ILE A 276 5.73 -2.42 -21.26
CA ILE A 276 5.63 -1.75 -22.55
C ILE A 276 4.42 -0.80 -22.59
N ARG A 277 4.58 0.36 -23.18
CA ARG A 277 3.51 1.35 -23.31
C ARG A 277 2.46 0.85 -24.28
N ARG A 278 1.20 1.18 -23.99
CA ARG A 278 0.08 1.03 -24.89
C ARG A 278 -0.33 2.41 -25.39
N GLU A 279 -0.17 2.66 -26.69
CA GLU A 279 -0.55 3.93 -27.28
C GLU A 279 -2.08 4.09 -27.36
N PRO A 280 -2.61 5.29 -27.13
CA PRO A 280 -4.03 5.56 -27.31
C PRO A 280 -4.48 5.24 -28.73
N GLY A 281 -5.55 4.46 -28.87
CA GLY A 281 -6.08 4.04 -30.18
C GLY A 281 -5.34 2.88 -30.86
N MET A 282 -4.38 2.25 -30.17
CA MET A 282 -3.71 1.03 -30.64
C MET A 282 -4.75 -0.04 -30.98
N SER A 283 -4.64 -0.65 -32.15
CA SER A 283 -5.48 -1.78 -32.56
C SER A 283 -5.22 -3.02 -31.71
N ASP A 284 -6.15 -3.95 -31.68
CA ASP A 284 -5.96 -5.22 -30.95
C ASP A 284 -4.80 -6.04 -31.56
N ASP A 285 -4.61 -6.00 -32.87
CA ASP A 285 -3.50 -6.67 -33.55
C ASP A 285 -2.14 -6.06 -33.15
N ASP A 286 -2.03 -4.74 -33.10
CA ASP A 286 -0.82 -4.06 -32.63
C ASP A 286 -0.56 -4.35 -31.15
N ALA A 287 -1.62 -4.40 -30.33
CA ALA A 287 -1.51 -4.75 -28.92
C ALA A 287 -0.97 -6.19 -28.74
N LEU A 288 -1.40 -7.14 -29.57
CA LEU A 288 -0.87 -8.50 -29.59
C LEU A 288 0.61 -8.55 -30.00
N LEU A 289 1.02 -7.76 -31.00
CA LEU A 289 2.43 -7.66 -31.41
C LEU A 289 3.30 -7.08 -30.28
N HIS A 290 2.84 -6.04 -29.61
CA HIS A 290 3.53 -5.43 -28.46
C HIS A 290 3.63 -6.43 -27.29
N ALA A 291 2.55 -7.17 -26.98
CA ALA A 291 2.56 -8.24 -25.98
C ALA A 291 3.56 -9.34 -26.31
N ALA A 292 3.62 -9.76 -27.58
CA ALA A 292 4.58 -10.75 -28.05
C ALA A 292 6.03 -10.25 -28.02
N HIS A 293 6.26 -8.96 -28.26
CA HIS A 293 7.56 -8.33 -28.11
C HIS A 293 7.99 -8.33 -26.64
N LEU A 294 7.16 -7.87 -25.73
CA LEU A 294 7.42 -7.86 -24.30
C LEU A 294 7.73 -9.26 -23.77
N ALA A 295 6.93 -10.26 -24.14
CA ALA A 295 7.12 -11.66 -23.73
C ALA A 295 8.40 -12.30 -24.24
N ARG A 296 9.15 -11.66 -25.20
CA ARG A 296 10.41 -12.13 -25.76
C ARG A 296 11.59 -11.21 -25.44
N SER A 297 11.36 -10.10 -24.77
CA SER A 297 12.40 -9.16 -24.38
C SER A 297 13.28 -9.76 -23.30
N SER A 298 14.55 -9.99 -23.58
CA SER A 298 15.50 -10.55 -22.61
C SER A 298 15.67 -9.63 -21.40
N LYS A 299 15.71 -8.30 -21.62
CA LYS A 299 15.79 -7.29 -20.55
C LYS A 299 14.59 -7.42 -19.60
N ASP A 300 13.37 -7.43 -20.14
CA ASP A 300 12.15 -7.46 -19.35
C ASP A 300 11.96 -8.80 -18.62
N LEU A 301 12.34 -9.91 -19.26
CA LEU A 301 12.31 -11.24 -18.63
C LEU A 301 13.31 -11.35 -17.48
N GLU A 302 14.54 -10.84 -17.64
CA GLU A 302 15.55 -10.80 -16.58
C GLU A 302 15.09 -9.94 -15.39
N GLU A 303 14.54 -8.76 -15.67
CA GLU A 303 13.93 -7.89 -14.63
C GLU A 303 12.83 -8.62 -13.86
N HIS A 304 11.96 -9.34 -14.60
CA HIS A 304 10.85 -10.10 -14.04
C HIS A 304 11.34 -11.28 -13.17
N GLU A 305 12.35 -12.00 -13.61
CA GLU A 305 12.93 -13.12 -12.86
C GLU A 305 13.47 -12.69 -11.49
N PHE A 306 14.19 -11.56 -11.42
CA PHE A 306 14.64 -10.99 -10.15
C PHE A 306 13.48 -10.73 -9.19
N ALA A 307 12.39 -10.17 -9.68
CA ALA A 307 11.24 -9.86 -8.87
C ALA A 307 10.53 -11.12 -8.36
N VAL A 308 10.30 -12.11 -9.21
CA VAL A 308 9.67 -13.41 -8.84
C VAL A 308 10.55 -14.18 -7.85
N ALA A 309 11.85 -14.27 -8.11
CA ALA A 309 12.79 -14.96 -7.22
C ALA A 309 12.88 -14.30 -5.85
N SER A 310 12.76 -12.97 -5.76
CA SER A 310 12.72 -12.23 -4.51
C SER A 310 11.50 -12.63 -3.67
N VAL A 311 10.30 -12.66 -4.27
CA VAL A 311 9.06 -13.07 -3.61
C VAL A 311 9.13 -14.52 -3.14
N ALA A 312 9.57 -15.43 -3.99
CA ALA A 312 9.70 -16.86 -3.66
C ALA A 312 10.64 -17.08 -2.47
N ARG A 313 11.80 -16.45 -2.46
CA ARG A 313 12.78 -16.54 -1.34
C ARG A 313 12.21 -16.00 -0.03
N SER A 314 11.48 -14.87 -0.09
CA SER A 314 10.91 -14.23 1.10
C SER A 314 9.75 -15.04 1.69
N LEU A 315 8.96 -15.74 0.87
CA LEU A 315 7.84 -16.58 1.34
C LEU A 315 8.30 -17.97 1.80
N ALA A 316 9.42 -18.49 1.30
CA ALA A 316 9.87 -19.86 1.58
C ALA A 316 9.90 -20.23 3.08
N PRO A 317 10.34 -19.36 4.02
CA PRO A 317 10.37 -19.70 5.46
C PRO A 317 8.99 -19.90 6.10
N PHE A 318 7.92 -19.44 5.48
CA PHE A 318 6.55 -19.46 6.00
C PHE A 318 5.68 -20.55 5.37
N CYS A 319 6.18 -21.22 4.34
CA CYS A 319 5.35 -22.06 3.47
C CYS A 319 5.82 -23.52 3.48
N SER A 320 4.86 -24.45 3.56
CA SER A 320 5.09 -25.88 3.40
C SER A 320 5.26 -26.31 1.92
N SER A 321 4.65 -25.56 1.01
CA SER A 321 4.77 -25.76 -0.43
C SER A 321 4.55 -24.44 -1.19
N MET A 322 5.13 -24.35 -2.40
CA MET A 322 5.02 -23.17 -3.25
C MET A 322 4.99 -23.59 -4.72
N ASN A 323 4.17 -22.91 -5.51
CA ASN A 323 4.17 -22.98 -6.95
C ASN A 323 4.61 -21.63 -7.54
N VAL A 324 5.74 -21.63 -8.22
CA VAL A 324 6.30 -20.48 -8.92
C VAL A 324 6.18 -20.76 -10.41
N PRO A 325 5.43 -19.99 -11.19
CA PRO A 325 5.30 -20.22 -12.65
C PRO A 325 6.65 -20.04 -13.37
N ASP A 326 6.96 -20.96 -14.28
CA ASP A 326 8.18 -20.92 -15.11
C ASP A 326 8.15 -19.78 -16.13
N THR A 327 6.96 -19.35 -16.56
CA THR A 327 6.78 -18.32 -17.57
C THR A 327 5.74 -17.28 -17.13
N PRO A 328 6.04 -15.98 -17.30
CA PRO A 328 5.06 -14.94 -17.03
C PRO A 328 3.97 -14.89 -18.12
N PHE A 329 2.84 -14.31 -17.76
CA PHE A 329 1.80 -13.89 -18.71
C PHE A 329 1.85 -12.37 -18.91
N VAL A 330 1.22 -11.87 -19.98
CA VAL A 330 1.11 -10.42 -20.20
C VAL A 330 -0.20 -9.91 -19.59
N LEU A 331 -0.06 -8.99 -18.63
CA LEU A 331 -1.19 -8.27 -18.04
C LEU A 331 -1.46 -6.99 -18.83
N HIS A 332 -2.65 -6.88 -19.40
CA HIS A 332 -3.09 -5.70 -20.15
C HIS A 332 -3.76 -4.68 -19.21
N LEU A 333 -3.25 -3.48 -19.20
CA LEU A 333 -3.85 -2.29 -18.57
C LEU A 333 -4.20 -1.26 -19.66
N PRO A 334 -5.05 -0.26 -19.37
CA PRO A 334 -5.46 0.72 -20.37
C PRO A 334 -4.32 1.49 -21.05
N ASN A 335 -3.21 1.71 -20.34
CA ASN A 335 -2.09 2.55 -20.78
C ASN A 335 -0.74 1.82 -20.88
N VAL A 336 -0.61 0.62 -20.32
CA VAL A 336 0.62 -0.18 -20.31
C VAL A 336 0.30 -1.67 -20.32
N MET A 337 1.28 -2.50 -20.71
CA MET A 337 1.27 -3.94 -20.50
C MET A 337 2.46 -4.32 -19.63
N HIS A 338 2.28 -5.31 -18.76
CA HIS A 338 3.32 -5.81 -17.87
C HIS A 338 3.51 -7.32 -18.05
N LEU A 339 4.73 -7.82 -17.83
CA LEU A 339 4.90 -9.23 -17.50
C LEU A 339 4.37 -9.44 -16.07
N ALA A 340 3.66 -10.53 -15.87
CA ALA A 340 3.03 -10.87 -14.59
C ALA A 340 3.21 -12.34 -14.26
N SER A 341 3.45 -12.66 -12.99
CA SER A 341 3.44 -14.02 -12.46
C SER A 341 2.64 -14.09 -11.16
N ASP A 342 1.76 -15.07 -11.05
CA ASP A 342 1.03 -15.36 -9.82
C ASP A 342 1.74 -16.50 -9.06
N VAL A 343 2.51 -16.14 -8.04
CA VAL A 343 3.13 -17.08 -7.10
C VAL A 343 2.09 -17.51 -6.10
N THR A 344 1.91 -18.81 -5.91
CA THR A 344 0.95 -19.36 -4.94
C THR A 344 1.67 -20.28 -3.96
N ALA A 345 1.26 -20.25 -2.69
CA ALA A 345 1.88 -21.04 -1.64
C ALA A 345 0.87 -21.49 -0.58
N VAL A 346 1.21 -22.55 0.14
CA VAL A 346 0.46 -23.04 1.31
C VAL A 346 1.30 -22.72 2.55
N LEU A 347 0.71 -22.00 3.51
CA LEU A 347 1.38 -21.70 4.77
C LEU A 347 1.67 -22.98 5.57
N ASP A 348 2.79 -22.97 6.25
CA ASP A 348 3.13 -24.03 7.21
C ASP A 348 2.31 -23.83 8.49
N PRO A 349 1.44 -24.80 8.88
CA PRO A 349 0.69 -24.71 10.13
C PRO A 349 1.57 -24.62 11.38
N GLY A 350 2.83 -25.05 11.30
CA GLY A 350 3.81 -24.94 12.38
C GLY A 350 4.41 -23.55 12.56
N THR A 351 4.20 -22.64 11.57
CA THR A 351 4.70 -21.27 11.60
C THR A 351 3.54 -20.27 11.47
N PRO A 352 2.78 -20.01 12.57
CA PRO A 352 1.64 -19.09 12.52
C PRO A 352 2.05 -17.70 12.02
N SER A 353 1.45 -17.26 10.92
CA SER A 353 1.79 -16.00 10.26
C SER A 353 0.51 -15.23 9.92
N SER A 354 0.48 -13.94 10.22
CA SER A 354 -0.56 -13.04 9.72
C SER A 354 -0.22 -12.52 8.33
N SER A 355 -1.22 -12.06 7.59
CA SER A 355 -0.99 -11.38 6.30
C SER A 355 -0.08 -10.16 6.46
N LEU A 356 -0.10 -9.50 7.61
CA LEU A 356 0.77 -8.36 7.92
C LEU A 356 2.23 -8.79 8.12
N SER A 357 2.48 -9.90 8.85
CA SER A 357 3.83 -10.44 9.02
C SER A 357 4.43 -10.93 7.68
N LEU A 358 3.60 -11.50 6.80
CA LEU A 358 4.00 -11.87 5.45
C LEU A 358 4.29 -10.62 4.58
N ALA A 359 3.48 -9.56 4.70
CA ALA A 359 3.75 -8.29 4.02
C ALA A 359 5.09 -7.69 4.45
N ALA A 360 5.42 -7.76 5.75
CA ALA A 360 6.71 -7.34 6.28
C ALA A 360 7.89 -8.14 5.68
N ALA A 361 7.73 -9.45 5.51
CA ALA A 361 8.76 -10.31 4.93
C ALA A 361 8.99 -10.06 3.42
N LEU A 362 7.93 -9.66 2.71
CA LEU A 362 7.97 -9.36 1.27
C LEU A 362 8.41 -7.94 0.97
N HIS A 363 8.39 -7.02 1.94
CA HIS A 363 8.64 -5.60 1.71
C HIS A 363 10.04 -5.17 2.20
N PRO A 364 10.78 -4.40 1.38
CA PRO A 364 10.50 -4.11 -0.03
C PRO A 364 10.97 -5.23 -0.95
N SER A 365 10.15 -5.56 -1.95
CA SER A 365 10.51 -6.55 -2.99
C SER A 365 11.46 -5.97 -4.04
N ALA A 366 12.12 -6.83 -4.82
CA ALA A 366 12.96 -6.40 -5.94
C ALA A 366 12.18 -5.67 -7.05
N ALA A 367 10.84 -5.82 -7.08
CA ALA A 367 9.97 -5.11 -8.03
C ALA A 367 9.88 -3.60 -7.76
N VAL A 368 10.12 -3.16 -6.52
CA VAL A 368 10.00 -1.75 -6.12
C VAL A 368 11.25 -1.17 -5.44
N CYS A 369 12.24 -2.01 -5.14
CA CYS A 369 13.50 -1.60 -4.52
C CYS A 369 14.69 -1.96 -5.42
N GLY A 370 15.02 -3.22 -5.55
CA GLY A 370 16.14 -3.71 -6.36
C GLY A 370 16.82 -4.93 -5.77
N THR A 371 17.95 -5.31 -6.36
CA THR A 371 18.74 -6.50 -6.01
C THR A 371 20.23 -6.18 -5.99
N PRO A 372 20.98 -6.46 -4.89
CA PRO A 372 20.49 -6.85 -3.57
C PRO A 372 19.70 -5.74 -2.89
N THR A 373 18.66 -6.10 -2.12
CA THR A 373 17.71 -5.13 -1.56
C THR A 373 18.35 -4.03 -0.70
N VAL A 374 19.34 -4.38 0.13
CA VAL A 374 20.03 -3.42 1.00
C VAL A 374 20.80 -2.38 0.17
N ALA A 375 21.63 -2.84 -0.76
CA ALA A 375 22.42 -1.96 -1.63
C ALA A 375 21.52 -1.05 -2.48
N ALA A 376 20.43 -1.60 -3.03
CA ALA A 376 19.47 -0.85 -3.81
C ALA A 376 18.74 0.22 -2.96
N ARG A 377 18.34 -0.09 -1.73
CA ARG A 377 17.72 0.86 -0.81
C ARG A 377 18.66 1.99 -0.44
N ASP A 378 19.92 1.68 -0.16
CA ASP A 378 20.91 2.69 0.18
C ASP A 378 21.21 3.61 -1.00
N LEU A 379 21.28 3.07 -2.23
CA LEU A 379 21.42 3.87 -3.45
C LEU A 379 20.18 4.76 -3.70
N ILE A 380 18.96 4.24 -3.51
CA ILE A 380 17.73 5.04 -3.60
C ILE A 380 17.79 6.26 -2.67
N ARG A 381 18.19 6.07 -1.42
CA ARG A 381 18.36 7.16 -0.45
C ARG A 381 19.41 8.18 -0.87
N GLU A 382 20.48 7.74 -1.53
CA GLU A 382 21.59 8.58 -1.99
C GLU A 382 21.20 9.48 -3.18
N ILE A 383 20.53 8.89 -4.21
CA ILE A 383 20.40 9.56 -5.51
C ILE A 383 19.00 10.01 -5.87
N GLU A 384 17.93 9.48 -5.24
CA GLU A 384 16.55 9.77 -5.65
C GLU A 384 16.09 11.18 -5.23
N GLY A 385 16.71 11.75 -4.19
CA GLY A 385 16.48 13.14 -3.75
C GLY A 385 15.09 13.42 -3.18
N MET A 386 14.26 12.40 -2.93
CA MET A 386 12.93 12.53 -2.35
C MET A 386 12.64 11.50 -1.28
N ASP A 387 11.72 11.82 -0.36
CA ASP A 387 11.10 10.83 0.50
C ASP A 387 9.90 10.22 -0.23
N ARG A 388 9.92 8.89 -0.39
CA ARG A 388 8.81 8.12 -0.96
C ARG A 388 7.57 8.09 -0.06
N SER A 389 7.72 8.39 1.23
CA SER A 389 6.65 8.23 2.20
C SER A 389 6.04 6.81 2.08
N ARG A 390 4.76 6.72 1.80
CA ARG A 390 4.03 5.45 1.62
C ARG A 390 3.97 4.96 0.18
N TYR A 391 4.47 5.72 -0.78
CA TYR A 391 4.59 5.25 -2.17
C TYR A 391 5.51 4.03 -2.26
N ALA A 392 5.12 3.03 -3.04
CA ALA A 392 5.75 1.73 -3.17
C ALA A 392 5.81 0.91 -1.87
N GLY A 393 5.16 1.37 -0.79
CA GLY A 393 4.95 0.63 0.44
C GLY A 393 3.70 -0.26 0.38
N PRO A 394 3.53 -1.19 1.34
CA PRO A 394 2.32 -2.00 1.45
C PRO A 394 1.09 -1.18 1.80
N VAL A 395 -0.02 -1.45 1.10
CA VAL A 395 -1.34 -0.89 1.35
C VAL A 395 -2.40 -1.98 1.22
N GLY A 396 -3.36 -2.02 2.13
CA GLY A 396 -4.39 -3.06 2.10
C GLY A 396 -5.18 -3.17 3.40
N TRP A 397 -5.48 -4.40 3.82
CA TRP A 397 -6.23 -4.66 5.04
C TRP A 397 -5.85 -6.00 5.67
N VAL A 398 -6.11 -6.12 6.98
CA VAL A 398 -5.99 -7.35 7.78
C VAL A 398 -7.28 -7.59 8.55
N GLY A 399 -7.76 -8.83 8.56
CA GLY A 399 -8.92 -9.31 9.33
C GLY A 399 -8.56 -9.81 10.73
N ALA A 400 -9.59 -10.26 11.46
CA ALA A 400 -9.45 -10.79 12.81
C ALA A 400 -8.74 -12.16 12.86
N ASP A 401 -8.84 -12.94 11.81
CA ASP A 401 -8.21 -14.26 11.65
C ASP A 401 -6.75 -14.19 11.20
N GLY A 402 -6.24 -12.98 10.94
CA GLY A 402 -4.90 -12.74 10.39
C GLY A 402 -4.84 -12.82 8.87
N ASP A 403 -5.90 -13.24 8.21
CA ASP A 403 -6.04 -13.18 6.76
C ASP A 403 -6.12 -11.72 6.28
N GLY A 404 -5.83 -11.47 5.00
CA GLY A 404 -5.87 -10.12 4.46
C GLY A 404 -5.31 -10.01 3.05
N GLU A 405 -5.41 -8.83 2.50
CA GLU A 405 -4.87 -8.47 1.18
C GLU A 405 -4.01 -7.23 1.29
N TRP A 406 -2.83 -7.30 0.71
CA TRP A 406 -1.87 -6.20 0.64
C TRP A 406 -1.38 -6.03 -0.79
N GLY A 407 -1.52 -4.85 -1.34
CA GLY A 407 -0.90 -4.45 -2.59
C GLY A 407 0.32 -3.56 -2.33
N ILE A 408 1.04 -3.25 -3.39
CA ILE A 408 2.07 -2.23 -3.37
C ILE A 408 1.43 -0.91 -3.81
N ALA A 409 1.60 0.18 -3.06
CA ALA A 409 1.01 1.49 -3.35
C ALA A 409 1.64 2.12 -4.61
N LEU A 410 1.23 1.62 -5.78
CA LEU A 410 1.63 2.08 -7.10
C LEU A 410 0.46 2.77 -7.81
N ARG A 411 0.76 3.54 -8.88
CA ARG A 411 -0.26 4.30 -9.63
C ARG A 411 -1.11 5.13 -8.67
N SER A 412 -0.45 5.84 -7.78
CA SER A 412 -1.03 6.46 -6.60
C SER A 412 -0.59 7.90 -6.43
N ALA A 413 -1.33 8.59 -5.58
CA ALA A 413 -0.98 9.88 -5.04
C ALA A 413 -1.17 9.88 -3.53
N GLU A 414 -0.43 10.74 -2.86
CA GLU A 414 -0.59 11.07 -1.45
C GLU A 414 -1.26 12.44 -1.32
N LEU A 415 -2.36 12.49 -0.57
CA LEU A 415 -3.04 13.74 -0.21
C LEU A 415 -2.17 14.47 0.81
N ALA A 416 -1.86 15.73 0.56
CA ALA A 416 -1.20 16.58 1.53
C ALA A 416 -2.17 17.04 2.63
N ASP A 417 -1.64 17.65 3.69
CA ASP A 417 -2.46 18.29 4.74
C ASP A 417 -3.30 19.44 4.17
N ASP A 418 -2.76 20.18 3.19
CA ASP A 418 -3.54 21.11 2.39
C ASP A 418 -4.35 20.32 1.35
N PRO A 419 -5.71 20.34 1.43
CA PRO A 419 -6.59 19.56 0.58
C PRO A 419 -6.54 19.96 -0.90
N HIS A 420 -5.81 21.02 -1.26
CA HIS A 420 -5.58 21.45 -2.64
C HIS A 420 -4.34 20.80 -3.28
N HIS A 421 -3.58 20.01 -2.54
CA HIS A 421 -2.31 19.45 -3.02
C HIS A 421 -2.28 17.93 -2.93
N LEU A 422 -1.73 17.30 -3.98
CA LEU A 422 -1.41 15.88 -4.03
C LEU A 422 0.01 15.70 -4.58
N ARG A 423 0.71 14.72 -4.05
CA ARG A 423 1.95 14.20 -4.65
C ARG A 423 1.63 12.93 -5.43
N LEU A 424 1.87 12.95 -6.73
CA LEU A 424 1.73 11.81 -7.62
C LEU A 424 3.10 11.16 -7.79
N PHE A 425 3.16 9.84 -7.82
CA PHE A 425 4.42 9.11 -7.90
C PHE A 425 4.47 8.15 -9.08
N ALA A 426 5.66 8.01 -9.66
CA ALA A 426 5.96 6.98 -10.64
C ALA A 426 7.43 6.57 -10.55
N GLY A 427 7.73 5.32 -10.91
CA GLY A 427 9.09 4.80 -10.92
C GLY A 427 9.29 3.67 -11.93
N CYS A 428 10.53 3.37 -12.25
CA CYS A 428 10.95 2.37 -13.22
C CYS A 428 12.05 1.48 -12.65
N GLY A 429 12.09 0.22 -13.09
CA GLY A 429 13.19 -0.68 -12.79
C GLY A 429 14.37 -0.38 -13.70
N ILE A 430 15.52 -0.09 -13.10
CA ILE A 430 16.77 0.23 -13.79
C ILE A 430 17.68 -0.98 -13.74
N VAL A 431 18.18 -1.36 -14.91
CA VAL A 431 19.19 -2.42 -15.12
C VAL A 431 20.34 -1.88 -15.97
N ALA A 432 21.41 -2.64 -16.14
CA ALA A 432 22.61 -2.21 -16.86
C ALA A 432 22.35 -1.72 -18.31
N ALA A 433 21.27 -2.19 -18.96
CA ALA A 433 20.87 -1.87 -20.32
C ALA A 433 19.78 -0.78 -20.40
N SER A 434 19.37 -0.16 -19.27
CA SER A 434 18.35 0.88 -19.25
C SER A 434 18.83 2.15 -19.95
N ASP A 435 17.93 2.75 -20.75
CA ASP A 435 18.13 4.06 -21.40
C ASP A 435 17.40 5.16 -20.60
N PRO A 436 18.07 6.20 -20.13
CA PRO A 436 17.49 7.23 -19.26
C PRO A 436 16.26 7.93 -19.82
N GLU A 437 16.22 8.21 -21.13
CA GLU A 437 15.10 8.89 -21.78
C GLU A 437 13.90 7.93 -21.94
N ALA A 438 14.16 6.66 -22.24
CA ALA A 438 13.12 5.64 -22.30
C ALA A 438 12.48 5.42 -20.93
N GLU A 439 13.28 5.40 -19.85
CA GLU A 439 12.78 5.25 -18.48
C GLU A 439 11.97 6.49 -18.02
N LEU A 440 12.38 7.71 -18.43
CA LEU A 440 11.56 8.92 -18.23
C LEU A 440 10.19 8.76 -18.91
N ALA A 441 10.18 8.35 -20.17
CA ALA A 441 8.93 8.13 -20.91
C ALA A 441 8.05 7.05 -20.25
N GLU A 442 8.64 6.00 -19.68
CA GLU A 442 7.91 4.98 -18.91
C GLU A 442 7.31 5.57 -17.62
N SER A 443 8.06 6.39 -16.88
CA SER A 443 7.56 7.06 -15.68
C SER A 443 6.36 7.96 -15.99
N GLU A 444 6.40 8.71 -17.10
CA GLU A 444 5.27 9.52 -17.58
C GLU A 444 4.03 8.67 -17.87
N ALA A 445 4.20 7.52 -18.52
CA ALA A 445 3.10 6.59 -18.76
C ALA A 445 2.49 6.03 -17.46
N LYS A 446 3.32 5.84 -16.41
CA LYS A 446 2.88 5.38 -15.10
C LYS A 446 2.14 6.45 -14.27
N LEU A 447 2.30 7.74 -14.59
CA LEU A 447 1.51 8.84 -14.00
C LEU A 447 0.11 8.97 -14.62
N VAL A 448 -0.12 8.45 -15.82
CA VAL A 448 -1.39 8.58 -16.56
C VAL A 448 -2.63 8.21 -15.72
N PRO A 449 -2.66 7.12 -14.92
CA PRO A 449 -3.84 6.79 -14.13
C PRO A 449 -4.29 7.91 -13.20
N MET A 450 -3.35 8.52 -12.47
CA MET A 450 -3.66 9.60 -11.53
C MET A 450 -3.96 10.91 -12.24
N ARG A 451 -3.23 11.26 -13.30
CA ARG A 451 -3.54 12.44 -14.15
C ARG A 451 -4.95 12.33 -14.72
N TRP A 452 -5.31 11.17 -15.28
CA TRP A 452 -6.65 10.95 -15.83
C TRP A 452 -7.72 11.02 -14.74
N ALA A 453 -7.47 10.49 -13.53
CA ALA A 453 -8.41 10.58 -12.42
C ALA A 453 -8.63 12.04 -11.99
N LEU A 454 -7.59 12.87 -12.04
CA LEU A 454 -7.65 14.32 -11.80
C LEU A 454 -8.32 15.10 -12.94
N GLY A 455 -8.42 14.55 -14.14
CA GLY A 455 -9.01 15.21 -15.30
C GLY A 455 -8.01 15.97 -16.21
N VAL A 456 -6.71 15.62 -16.12
CA VAL A 456 -5.62 16.23 -16.92
C VAL A 456 -4.80 15.18 -17.63
#